data_9217349f9128ac220e18808a46f59bbe
#
_entry.id   9217349f9128ac220e18808a46f59bbe
#
_cell.length_a   1.000
_cell.length_b   1.000
_cell.length_c   1.000
_cell.angle_alpha   90.00
_cell.angle_beta   90.00
_cell.angle_gamma   90.00
#
_symmetry.space_group_name_H-M   'P 1'
#
loop_
_entity.id
_entity.type
_entity.pdbx_description
1 polymer ?
#
loop_
_entity_poly.entity_id
_entity_poly.type
_entity_poly.pdbx_seq_one_letter_code
_entity_poly.pdbx_strand_id
1 'polypeptide(L)'
;MAGVRRGATAVMRFFAPLIFIAIVVQIFLAGEGVFGIKHIQKLDDAKTLDPHRFLGFILTEPVSILFLIVALLAWHPDRKMRRVSILLPFLTFAQDPLAWGGRWTGGLHPVNAVLLLVLFGWLTHRLWREARSTTVEPAAPPPATAQT
;
A
#
# COMPACT_ATOMS: atom_id res chain seq x y z
N MET A 1 -22.55 -5.45 -11.30
CA MET A 1 -21.11 -5.14 -11.34
C MET A 1 -20.76 -3.76 -10.76
N ALA A 2 -21.55 -2.68 -10.98
CA ALA A 2 -21.25 -1.35 -10.43
C ALA A 2 -21.20 -1.30 -8.89
N GLY A 3 -22.04 -2.06 -8.19
CA GLY A 3 -22.03 -2.16 -6.72
C GLY A 3 -20.74 -2.77 -6.17
N VAL A 4 -20.27 -3.87 -6.77
CA VAL A 4 -19.02 -4.56 -6.38
C VAL A 4 -17.83 -3.61 -6.53
N ARG A 5 -17.74 -2.89 -7.65
CA ARG A 5 -16.64 -1.92 -7.88
C ARG A 5 -16.63 -0.81 -6.83
N ARG A 6 -17.79 -0.25 -6.51
CA ARG A 6 -17.92 0.80 -5.47
C ARG A 6 -17.51 0.27 -4.10
N GLY A 7 -18.00 -0.92 -3.72
CA GLY A 7 -17.61 -1.59 -2.48
C GLY A 7 -16.11 -1.86 -2.40
N ALA A 8 -15.51 -2.43 -3.45
CA ALA A 8 -14.08 -2.70 -3.50
C ALA A 8 -13.24 -1.40 -3.47
N THR A 9 -13.68 -0.32 -4.14
CA THR A 9 -13.01 0.99 -4.03
C THR A 9 -13.10 1.55 -2.62
N ALA A 10 -14.23 1.37 -1.93
CA ALA A 10 -14.37 1.78 -0.53
C ALA A 10 -13.43 0.98 0.38
N VAL A 11 -13.32 -0.34 0.20
CA VAL A 11 -12.34 -1.18 0.91
C VAL A 11 -10.92 -0.71 0.65
N MET A 12 -10.56 -0.48 -0.62
CA MET A 12 -9.21 -0.03 -1.00
C MET A 12 -8.84 1.30 -0.34
N ARG A 13 -9.82 2.21 -0.13
CA ARG A 13 -9.64 3.51 0.55
C ARG A 13 -9.11 3.38 1.98
N PHE A 14 -9.51 2.33 2.70
CA PHE A 14 -9.03 2.05 4.05
C PHE A 14 -7.82 1.11 4.05
N PHE A 15 -7.77 0.20 3.10
CA PHE A 15 -6.71 -0.80 3.03
C PHE A 15 -5.36 -0.18 2.62
N ALA A 16 -5.34 0.73 1.63
CA ALA A 16 -4.11 1.37 1.18
C ALA A 16 -3.39 2.16 2.30
N PRO A 17 -4.06 3.02 3.11
CA PRO A 17 -3.39 3.69 4.22
C PRO A 17 -2.93 2.73 5.33
N LEU A 18 -3.64 1.62 5.59
CA LEU A 18 -3.18 0.61 6.55
C LEU A 18 -1.87 -0.03 6.09
N ILE A 19 -1.76 -0.38 4.80
CA ILE A 19 -0.51 -0.91 4.24
C ILE A 19 0.58 0.18 4.28
N PHE A 20 0.27 1.42 3.96
CA PHE A 20 1.22 2.54 4.07
C PHE A 20 1.81 2.65 5.48
N ILE A 21 0.96 2.62 6.51
CA ILE A 21 1.39 2.65 7.91
C ILE A 21 2.24 1.42 8.25
N ALA A 22 1.81 0.24 7.80
CA ALA A 22 2.56 -1.00 8.03
C ALA A 22 3.95 -0.97 7.39
N ILE A 23 4.11 -0.34 6.20
CA ILE A 23 5.44 -0.14 5.58
C ILE A 23 6.31 0.80 6.43
N VAL A 24 5.73 1.87 7.00
CA VAL A 24 6.48 2.75 7.94
C VAL A 24 6.96 1.97 9.15
N VAL A 25 6.08 1.15 9.75
CA VAL A 25 6.44 0.27 10.87
C VAL A 25 7.51 -0.74 10.45
N GLN A 26 7.40 -1.29 9.24
CA GLN A 26 8.36 -2.25 8.69
C GLN A 26 9.77 -1.64 8.54
N ILE A 27 9.87 -0.39 8.09
CA ILE A 27 11.14 0.34 7.99
C ILE A 27 11.73 0.58 9.39
N PHE A 28 10.88 0.96 10.37
CA PHE A 28 11.30 1.13 11.76
C PHE A 28 11.85 -0.17 12.34
N LEU A 29 11.14 -1.30 12.18
CA LEU A 29 11.56 -2.60 12.68
C LEU A 29 12.85 -3.10 12.01
N ALA A 30 13.08 -2.77 10.74
CA ALA A 30 14.36 -3.06 10.08
C ALA A 30 15.50 -2.31 10.74
N GLY A 31 15.33 -1.02 11.01
CA GLY A 31 16.33 -0.19 11.68
C GLY A 31 16.60 -0.68 13.10
N GLU A 32 15.55 -0.88 13.90
CA GLU A 32 15.66 -1.40 15.27
C GLU A 32 16.38 -2.74 15.30
N GLY A 33 15.96 -3.66 14.41
CA GLY A 33 16.58 -4.98 14.29
C GLY A 33 18.07 -4.92 13.97
N VAL A 34 18.48 -4.09 13.00
CA VAL A 34 19.89 -3.93 12.61
C VAL A 34 20.73 -3.32 13.74
N PHE A 35 20.24 -2.24 14.37
CA PHE A 35 20.96 -1.61 15.49
C PHE A 35 20.99 -2.48 16.77
N GLY A 36 20.08 -3.46 16.89
CA GLY A 36 20.06 -4.44 17.98
C GLY A 36 21.13 -5.53 17.85
N ILE A 37 21.77 -5.68 16.67
CA ILE A 37 22.79 -6.70 16.44
C ILE A 37 24.09 -6.36 17.18
N LYS A 38 24.47 -7.19 18.15
CA LYS A 38 25.70 -6.97 18.92
C LYS A 38 26.83 -7.92 18.56
N HIS A 39 26.56 -9.21 18.37
CA HIS A 39 27.58 -10.26 18.15
C HIS A 39 26.99 -11.39 17.30
N ILE A 40 26.92 -11.21 15.98
CA ILE A 40 26.52 -12.27 15.06
C ILE A 40 27.53 -12.40 13.91
N GLN A 41 27.76 -13.63 13.46
CA GLN A 41 28.58 -13.91 12.27
C GLN A 41 27.77 -13.80 10.97
N LYS A 42 26.44 -14.03 11.05
CA LYS A 42 25.52 -13.98 9.91
C LYS A 42 24.26 -13.18 10.27
N LEU A 43 23.79 -12.38 9.35
CA LEU A 43 22.59 -11.58 9.52
C LEU A 43 21.33 -12.44 9.73
N ASP A 44 21.31 -13.65 9.16
CA ASP A 44 20.21 -14.61 9.29
C ASP A 44 19.99 -15.08 10.73
N ASP A 45 21.04 -15.05 11.54
CA ASP A 45 20.99 -15.47 12.96
C ASP A 45 20.50 -14.33 13.88
N ALA A 46 20.25 -13.14 13.34
CA ALA A 46 19.85 -11.98 14.13
C ALA A 46 18.35 -12.06 14.51
N LYS A 47 18.07 -12.60 15.70
CA LYS A 47 16.70 -12.63 16.27
C LYS A 47 16.05 -11.26 16.43
N THR A 48 16.84 -10.20 16.55
CA THR A 48 16.37 -8.82 16.57
C THR A 48 15.63 -8.42 15.29
N LEU A 49 15.87 -9.12 14.18
CA LEU A 49 15.17 -8.93 12.91
C LEU A 49 13.87 -9.74 12.78
N ASP A 50 13.55 -10.63 13.73
CA ASP A 50 12.36 -11.48 13.63
C ASP A 50 11.04 -10.68 13.53
N PRO A 51 10.82 -9.57 14.26
CA PRO A 51 9.62 -8.77 14.08
C PRO A 51 9.52 -8.18 12.67
N HIS A 52 10.64 -7.71 12.09
CA HIS A 52 10.71 -7.23 10.71
C HIS A 52 10.38 -8.35 9.71
N ARG A 53 10.97 -9.54 9.88
CA ARG A 53 10.72 -10.68 9.00
C ARG A 53 9.29 -11.14 9.06
N PHE A 54 8.70 -11.21 10.26
CA PHE A 54 7.32 -11.63 10.45
C PHE A 54 6.32 -10.67 9.81
N LEU A 55 6.46 -9.36 10.06
CA LEU A 55 5.59 -8.37 9.42
C LEU A 55 5.82 -8.32 7.91
N GLY A 56 7.08 -8.48 7.45
CA GLY A 56 7.44 -8.59 6.06
C GLY A 56 6.68 -9.72 5.38
N PHE A 57 6.73 -10.92 5.92
CA PHE A 57 6.00 -12.07 5.41
C PHE A 57 4.48 -11.82 5.30
N ILE A 58 3.88 -11.21 6.33
CA ILE A 58 2.45 -10.86 6.29
C ILE A 58 2.14 -9.87 5.16
N LEU A 59 2.99 -8.88 4.94
CA LEU A 59 2.79 -7.88 3.90
C LEU A 59 3.01 -8.44 2.50
N THR A 60 4.07 -9.25 2.30
CA THR A 60 4.43 -9.79 1.00
C THR A 60 3.47 -10.87 0.54
N GLU A 61 3.00 -11.73 1.42
CA GLU A 61 2.16 -12.88 1.09
C GLU A 61 0.65 -12.57 1.21
N PRO A 62 -0.01 -12.74 2.38
CA PRO A 62 -1.46 -12.68 2.43
C PRO A 62 -2.02 -11.28 2.13
N VAL A 63 -1.35 -10.21 2.60
CA VAL A 63 -1.85 -8.84 2.43
C VAL A 63 -1.76 -8.40 0.97
N SER A 64 -0.67 -8.74 0.26
CA SER A 64 -0.54 -8.41 -1.16
C SER A 64 -1.53 -9.16 -2.04
N ILE A 65 -1.77 -10.44 -1.76
CA ILE A 65 -2.79 -11.21 -2.48
C ILE A 65 -4.17 -10.58 -2.28
N LEU A 66 -4.53 -10.29 -1.04
CA LEU A 66 -5.80 -9.67 -0.72
C LEU A 66 -5.94 -8.29 -1.38
N PHE A 67 -4.88 -7.48 -1.34
CA PHE A 67 -4.89 -6.17 -1.99
C PHE A 67 -5.04 -6.28 -3.51
N LEU A 68 -4.38 -7.26 -4.15
CA LEU A 68 -4.54 -7.54 -5.58
C LEU A 68 -5.99 -7.88 -5.93
N ILE A 69 -6.62 -8.76 -5.15
CA ILE A 69 -8.03 -9.13 -5.34
C ILE A 69 -8.91 -7.88 -5.25
N VAL A 70 -8.73 -7.07 -4.22
CA VAL A 70 -9.49 -5.82 -4.04
C VAL A 70 -9.25 -4.85 -5.21
N ALA A 71 -8.01 -4.69 -5.68
CA ALA A 71 -7.66 -3.82 -6.80
C ALA A 71 -8.32 -4.27 -8.12
N LEU A 72 -8.35 -5.59 -8.37
CA LEU A 72 -9.02 -6.18 -9.54
C LEU A 72 -10.54 -6.03 -9.46
N LEU A 73 -11.15 -6.22 -8.29
CA LEU A 73 -12.59 -6.03 -8.09
C LEU A 73 -12.99 -4.55 -8.20
N ALA A 74 -12.16 -3.64 -7.71
CA ALA A 74 -12.40 -2.20 -7.82
C ALA A 74 -12.33 -1.73 -9.27
N TRP A 75 -11.41 -2.31 -10.07
CA TRP A 75 -11.18 -1.95 -11.47
C TRP A 75 -11.36 -0.46 -11.72
N HIS A 76 -10.57 0.34 -11.00
CA HIS A 76 -10.74 1.78 -10.88
C HIS A 76 -10.87 2.46 -12.27
N PRO A 77 -11.81 3.41 -12.47
CA PRO A 77 -12.02 4.07 -13.77
C PRO A 77 -10.81 4.88 -14.24
N ASP A 78 -10.12 5.56 -13.31
CA ASP A 78 -8.85 6.22 -13.61
C ASP A 78 -7.78 5.17 -13.94
N ARG A 79 -7.24 5.25 -15.17
CA ARG A 79 -6.26 4.30 -15.68
C ARG A 79 -4.96 4.29 -14.86
N LYS A 80 -4.54 5.47 -14.34
CA LYS A 80 -3.31 5.59 -13.55
C LYS A 80 -3.48 4.93 -12.19
N MET A 81 -4.57 5.22 -11.49
CA MET A 81 -4.88 4.58 -10.21
C MET A 81 -5.01 3.06 -10.36
N ARG A 82 -5.73 2.58 -11.38
CA ARG A 82 -5.87 1.16 -11.68
C ARG A 82 -4.51 0.48 -11.91
N ARG A 83 -3.63 1.08 -12.74
CA ARG A 83 -2.30 0.53 -13.01
C ARG A 83 -1.46 0.47 -11.73
N VAL A 84 -1.44 1.54 -10.95
CA VAL A 84 -0.67 1.59 -9.70
C VAL A 84 -1.21 0.59 -8.68
N SER A 85 -2.53 0.52 -8.49
CA SER A 85 -3.10 -0.44 -7.52
C SER A 85 -2.85 -1.91 -7.89
N ILE A 86 -2.78 -2.24 -9.19
CA ILE A 86 -2.44 -3.59 -9.64
C ILE A 86 -0.92 -3.84 -9.57
N LEU A 87 -0.08 -2.84 -9.84
CA LEU A 87 1.38 -2.98 -9.78
C LEU A 87 1.90 -3.14 -8.34
N LEU A 88 1.29 -2.47 -7.37
CA LEU A 88 1.74 -2.45 -5.97
C LEU A 88 1.92 -3.84 -5.36
N PRO A 89 0.99 -4.80 -5.47
CA PRO A 89 1.18 -6.16 -4.97
C PRO A 89 2.43 -6.83 -5.53
N PHE A 90 2.70 -6.68 -6.83
CA PHE A 90 3.88 -7.28 -7.46
C PHE A 90 5.19 -6.68 -6.95
N LEU A 91 5.22 -5.35 -6.72
CA LEU A 91 6.37 -4.70 -6.08
C LEU A 91 6.53 -5.16 -4.62
N THR A 92 5.42 -5.43 -3.93
CA THR A 92 5.47 -5.96 -2.56
C THR A 92 5.99 -7.41 -2.55
N PHE A 93 5.52 -8.28 -3.45
CA PHE A 93 6.08 -9.63 -3.63
C PHE A 93 7.58 -9.62 -3.97
N ALA A 94 8.04 -8.62 -4.72
CA ALA A 94 9.45 -8.51 -5.07
C ALA A 94 10.36 -8.25 -3.85
N GLN A 95 9.80 -7.87 -2.69
CA GLN A 95 10.60 -7.61 -1.49
C GLN A 95 11.36 -8.85 -1.01
N ASP A 96 10.74 -10.04 -1.03
CA ASP A 96 11.37 -11.26 -0.56
C ASP A 96 12.56 -11.69 -1.45
N PRO A 97 12.43 -11.86 -2.77
CA PRO A 97 13.59 -12.18 -3.60
C PRO A 97 14.65 -11.08 -3.60
N LEU A 98 14.28 -9.81 -3.40
CA LEU A 98 15.27 -8.75 -3.23
C LEU A 98 16.04 -8.88 -1.92
N ALA A 99 15.39 -9.27 -0.82
CA ALA A 99 16.04 -9.45 0.47
C ALA A 99 17.02 -10.65 0.46
N TRP A 100 16.65 -11.77 -0.20
CA TRP A 100 17.38 -13.03 -0.14
C TRP A 100 18.31 -13.27 -1.34
N GLY A 101 18.23 -12.49 -2.39
CA GLY A 101 18.95 -12.70 -3.64
C GLY A 101 20.44 -12.32 -3.63
N GLY A 102 21.00 -11.94 -2.47
CA GLY A 102 22.40 -11.61 -2.30
C GLY A 102 22.70 -10.11 -2.23
N ARG A 103 24.00 -9.76 -2.29
CA ARG A 103 24.47 -8.39 -1.98
C ARG A 103 23.81 -7.29 -2.81
N TRP A 104 23.72 -7.48 -4.13
CA TRP A 104 23.19 -6.45 -5.03
C TRP A 104 21.67 -6.33 -4.93
N THR A 105 20.97 -7.43 -4.94
CA THR A 105 19.50 -7.47 -4.78
C THR A 105 19.09 -7.00 -3.40
N GLY A 106 19.84 -7.38 -2.34
CA GLY A 106 19.63 -6.87 -0.99
C GLY A 106 19.77 -5.35 -0.88
N GLY A 107 20.66 -4.73 -1.68
CA GLY A 107 20.73 -3.27 -1.81
C GLY A 107 19.48 -2.65 -2.48
N LEU A 108 18.78 -3.38 -3.34
CA LEU A 108 17.55 -2.93 -3.98
C LEU A 108 16.32 -3.07 -3.06
N HIS A 109 16.38 -3.95 -2.06
CA HIS A 109 15.28 -4.16 -1.11
C HIS A 109 14.81 -2.85 -0.43
N PRO A 110 15.68 -2.03 0.22
CA PRO A 110 15.26 -0.76 0.80
C PRO A 110 14.84 0.26 -0.24
N VAL A 111 15.41 0.26 -1.44
CA VAL A 111 14.98 1.15 -2.54
C VAL A 111 13.55 0.84 -2.95
N ASN A 112 13.22 -0.44 -3.12
CA ASN A 112 11.85 -0.87 -3.42
C ASN A 112 10.89 -0.55 -2.24
N ALA A 113 11.32 -0.65 -0.98
CA ALA A 113 10.51 -0.25 0.18
C ALA A 113 10.14 1.24 0.14
N VAL A 114 11.08 2.12 -0.22
CA VAL A 114 10.80 3.55 -0.41
C VAL A 114 9.84 3.78 -1.59
N LEU A 115 10.01 3.08 -2.69
CA LEU A 115 9.09 3.15 -3.83
C LEU A 115 7.67 2.73 -3.42
N LEU A 116 7.51 1.65 -2.69
CA LEU A 116 6.23 1.19 -2.14
C LEU A 116 5.60 2.24 -1.24
N LEU A 117 6.39 2.84 -0.34
CA LEU A 117 5.94 3.89 0.55
C LEU A 117 5.36 5.08 -0.24
N VAL A 118 6.08 5.56 -1.24
CA VAL A 118 5.65 6.68 -2.09
C VAL A 118 4.38 6.33 -2.87
N LEU A 119 4.32 5.15 -3.47
CA LEU A 119 3.17 4.75 -4.30
C LEU A 119 1.91 4.47 -3.46
N PHE A 120 2.02 3.82 -2.30
CA PHE A 120 0.89 3.64 -1.38
C PHE A 120 0.42 4.97 -0.78
N GLY A 121 1.33 5.89 -0.44
CA GLY A 121 1.01 7.24 0.01
C GLY A 121 0.26 8.04 -1.08
N TRP A 122 0.75 7.99 -2.32
CA TRP A 122 0.09 8.61 -3.46
C TRP A 122 -1.31 8.03 -3.71
N LEU A 123 -1.45 6.70 -3.71
CA LEU A 123 -2.73 6.02 -3.92
C LEU A 123 -3.73 6.38 -2.81
N THR A 124 -3.29 6.36 -1.56
CA THR A 124 -4.08 6.78 -0.40
C THR A 124 -4.60 8.21 -0.57
N HIS A 125 -3.70 9.14 -0.88
CA HIS A 125 -4.06 10.53 -1.09
C HIS A 125 -5.11 10.70 -2.20
N ARG A 126 -4.94 10.01 -3.33
CA ARG A 126 -5.86 10.06 -4.47
C ARG A 126 -7.24 9.52 -4.11
N LEU A 127 -7.32 8.36 -3.46
CA LEU A 127 -8.57 7.72 -3.04
C LEU A 127 -9.37 8.61 -2.07
N TRP A 128 -8.70 9.28 -1.14
CA TRP A 128 -9.35 10.17 -0.20
C TRP A 128 -9.77 11.50 -0.83
N ARG A 129 -9.01 12.05 -1.76
CA ARG A 129 -9.43 13.23 -2.51
C ARG A 129 -10.71 12.99 -3.30
N GLU A 130 -10.78 11.89 -4.04
CA GLU A 130 -11.97 11.54 -4.83
C GLU A 130 -13.20 11.34 -3.93
N ALA A 131 -13.03 10.73 -2.76
CA ALA A 131 -14.12 10.57 -1.82
C ALA A 131 -14.70 11.90 -1.34
N ARG A 132 -13.86 12.89 -1.09
CA ARG A 132 -14.28 14.22 -0.64
C ARG A 132 -15.00 15.00 -1.75
N SER A 133 -14.56 14.86 -3.00
CA SER A 133 -15.19 15.56 -4.13
C SER A 133 -16.59 15.03 -4.45
N THR A 134 -16.89 13.77 -4.16
CA THR A 134 -18.22 13.17 -4.36
C THR A 134 -19.23 13.52 -3.26
N THR A 135 -18.77 14.01 -2.11
CA THR A 135 -19.67 14.43 -1.00
C THR A 135 -20.12 15.88 -1.08
N VAL A 136 -19.48 16.69 -1.91
CA VAL A 136 -19.91 18.09 -2.17
C VAL A 136 -20.83 18.10 -3.40
N GLU A 137 -22.08 17.65 -3.24
CA GLU A 137 -23.13 17.86 -4.23
C GLU A 137 -23.45 19.35 -4.27
N PRO A 138 -23.43 20.00 -5.45
CA PRO A 138 -23.83 21.41 -5.53
C PRO A 138 -25.29 21.57 -5.04
N ALA A 139 -25.51 22.50 -4.13
CA ALA A 139 -26.87 22.86 -3.72
C ALA A 139 -27.72 23.12 -4.98
N ALA A 140 -28.86 22.46 -5.06
CA ALA A 140 -29.80 22.69 -6.17
C ALA A 140 -30.04 24.19 -6.34
N PRO A 141 -30.06 24.72 -7.58
CA PRO A 141 -30.35 26.12 -7.80
C PRO A 141 -31.73 26.48 -7.19
N PRO A 142 -31.88 27.66 -6.58
CA PRO A 142 -33.14 28.06 -5.99
C PRO A 142 -34.25 27.98 -7.04
N PRO A 143 -35.47 27.56 -6.66
CA PRO A 143 -36.58 27.47 -7.60
C PRO A 143 -36.77 28.84 -8.26
N ALA A 144 -36.91 28.83 -9.59
CA ALA A 144 -37.20 30.05 -10.36
C ALA A 144 -38.44 30.68 -9.78
N THR A 145 -38.30 31.83 -9.13
CA THR A 145 -39.45 32.63 -8.70
C THR A 145 -40.29 32.96 -9.95
N ALA A 146 -41.50 32.41 -9.99
CA ALA A 146 -42.47 32.76 -11.02
C ALA A 146 -42.66 34.27 -10.95
N GLN A 147 -42.15 34.96 -11.97
CA GLN A 147 -42.48 36.36 -12.17
C GLN A 147 -43.90 36.38 -12.74
N THR A 148 -44.88 36.74 -11.91
CA THR A 148 -46.25 37.12 -12.31
C THR A 148 -46.29 38.55 -12.81
#